data_72a5078f8d66dd166362c7e6a50f5748
#
_entry.id   72a5078f8d66dd166362c7e6a50f5748
#
_cell.length_a   1.000
_cell.length_b   1.000
_cell.length_c   1.000
_cell.angle_alpha   90.00
_cell.angle_beta   90.00
_cell.angle_gamma   90.00
#
_symmetry.space_group_name_H-M   'P 1'
#
loop_
_entity.id
_entity.type
_entity.pdbx_description
1 polymer ?
#
loop_
_entity_poly.entity_id
_entity_poly.type
_entity_poly.pdbx_seq_one_letter_code
_entity_poly.pdbx_strand_id
1 'polypeptide(L)'
;MPDHPPDGFAEILFIGNATLLIRYGPLTLLTDPNFLHRGSFAYLGNGLFSRRLTEPAVGVGDLPSDLDAVVLSHLHGDHWDRVARRGLDRGVPIITTPHASRRLQGLHGFTRAVGLRTWQSELLTRDTTQVRVTALPGRHGPRGAQVFLPPVMGSLLEFGAVGAAPALRVYVTGDTTVFPGIAEIARRFPALHWP
;
A
#
# COMPACT_ATOMS: atom_id res chain seq x y z
N MET A 1 0.06 -2.29 25.62
CA MET A 1 -0.12 -3.35 24.61
C MET A 1 1.22 -4.01 24.40
N PRO A 2 1.30 -5.31 24.09
CA PRO A 2 2.58 -5.88 23.72
C PRO A 2 3.13 -5.13 22.51
N ASP A 3 4.46 -4.90 22.50
CA ASP A 3 5.10 -4.12 21.43
C ASP A 3 4.98 -4.77 20.04
N HIS A 4 4.72 -6.08 20.00
CA HIS A 4 4.54 -6.85 18.74
C HIS A 4 3.44 -7.89 18.89
N PRO A 5 2.68 -8.19 17.79
CA PRO A 5 1.71 -9.28 17.79
C PRO A 5 2.38 -10.64 18.00
N PRO A 6 1.67 -11.65 18.53
CA PRO A 6 2.17 -13.02 18.65
C PRO A 6 2.62 -13.58 17.30
N ASP A 7 3.59 -14.52 17.33
CA ASP A 7 4.07 -15.20 16.13
C ASP A 7 2.92 -15.78 15.29
N GLY A 8 2.93 -15.52 13.99
CA GLY A 8 1.92 -15.99 13.04
C GLY A 8 0.67 -15.12 12.93
N PHE A 9 0.52 -14.05 13.73
CA PHE A 9 -0.59 -13.11 13.66
C PHE A 9 -0.14 -11.76 13.11
N ALA A 10 -1.04 -11.08 12.40
CA ALA A 10 -0.90 -9.68 12.06
C ALA A 10 -1.89 -8.84 12.85
N GLU A 11 -1.42 -7.69 13.30
CA GLU A 11 -2.30 -6.61 13.77
C GLU A 11 -2.55 -5.65 12.61
N ILE A 12 -3.82 -5.36 12.32
CA ILE A 12 -4.21 -4.42 11.28
C ILE A 12 -5.02 -3.30 11.90
N LEU A 13 -4.46 -2.08 11.92
CA LEU A 13 -5.18 -0.88 12.29
C LEU A 13 -5.71 -0.20 11.01
N PHE A 14 -7.03 -0.10 10.89
CA PHE A 14 -7.67 0.71 9.85
C PHE A 14 -7.64 2.18 10.23
N ILE A 15 -6.80 2.97 9.57
CA ILE A 15 -6.67 4.41 9.81
C ILE A 15 -7.77 5.18 9.10
N GLY A 16 -8.21 4.69 7.96
CA GLY A 16 -9.32 5.26 7.21
C GLY A 16 -9.04 5.37 5.72
N ASN A 17 -10.09 5.39 4.91
CA ASN A 17 -10.04 5.27 3.46
C ASN A 17 -9.36 3.95 3.04
N ALA A 18 -8.23 4.00 2.35
CA ALA A 18 -7.43 2.84 1.96
C ALA A 18 -6.19 2.64 2.86
N THR A 19 -6.06 3.42 3.95
CA THR A 19 -4.87 3.43 4.81
C THR A 19 -4.97 2.39 5.91
N LEU A 20 -4.05 1.43 5.88
CA LEU A 20 -3.86 0.41 6.92
C LEU A 20 -2.46 0.52 7.49
N LEU A 21 -2.33 0.40 8.81
CA LEU A 21 -1.06 0.08 9.46
C LEU A 21 -1.07 -1.41 9.78
N ILE A 22 -0.13 -2.15 9.22
CA ILE A 22 -0.03 -3.62 9.34
C ILE A 22 1.24 -3.95 10.10
N ARG A 23 1.11 -4.65 11.22
CA ARG A 23 2.24 -5.17 12.01
C ARG A 23 2.26 -6.69 11.96
N TYR A 24 3.43 -7.27 11.73
CA TYR A 24 3.65 -8.70 11.75
C TYR A 24 5.04 -8.99 12.33
N GLY A 25 5.09 -9.55 13.55
CA GLY A 25 6.34 -9.61 14.29
C GLY A 25 6.99 -8.22 14.39
N PRO A 26 8.29 -8.08 14.08
CA PRO A 26 8.96 -6.77 14.11
C PRO A 26 8.64 -5.87 12.90
N LEU A 27 8.02 -6.40 11.83
CA LEU A 27 7.72 -5.64 10.61
C LEU A 27 6.50 -4.74 10.77
N THR A 28 6.61 -3.50 10.27
CA THR A 28 5.52 -2.52 10.24
C THR A 28 5.39 -1.91 8.84
N LEU A 29 4.24 -2.12 8.20
CA LEU A 29 3.92 -1.59 6.87
C LEU A 29 2.74 -0.61 6.93
N LEU A 30 2.79 0.42 6.10
CA LEU A 30 1.68 1.37 5.90
C LEU A 30 1.17 1.26 4.47
N THR A 31 -0.16 1.13 4.27
CA THR A 31 -0.73 1.13 2.92
C THR A 31 -1.35 2.47 2.59
N ASP A 32 -1.28 2.89 1.33
CA ASP A 32 -2.03 4.01 0.73
C ASP A 32 -2.29 5.19 1.68
N PRO A 33 -1.22 5.90 2.14
CA PRO A 33 -1.31 6.83 3.25
C PRO A 33 -2.14 8.09 2.92
N ASN A 34 -3.31 8.17 3.54
CA ASN A 34 -4.22 9.31 3.51
C ASN A 34 -4.57 9.76 4.93
N PHE A 35 -4.05 10.93 5.31
CA PHE A 35 -4.23 11.56 6.62
C PHE A 35 -4.99 12.89 6.55
N LEU A 36 -5.73 13.11 5.46
CA LEU A 36 -6.60 14.28 5.35
C LEU A 36 -7.64 14.29 6.47
N HIS A 37 -7.84 15.42 7.09
CA HIS A 37 -8.89 15.62 8.08
C HIS A 37 -10.28 15.66 7.43
N ARG A 38 -11.31 15.34 8.22
CA ARG A 38 -12.71 15.48 7.83
C ARG A 38 -12.97 16.86 7.20
N GLY A 39 -13.70 16.87 6.09
CA GLY A 39 -14.02 18.08 5.34
C GLY A 39 -12.97 18.51 4.33
N SER A 40 -11.75 18.01 4.41
CA SER A 40 -10.71 18.25 3.42
C SER A 40 -11.02 17.55 2.08
N PHE A 41 -10.41 18.04 1.00
CA PHE A 41 -10.58 17.47 -0.34
C PHE A 41 -9.30 16.77 -0.79
N ALA A 42 -9.48 15.54 -1.31
CA ALA A 42 -8.47 14.77 -2.03
C ALA A 42 -8.63 15.03 -3.53
N TYR A 43 -7.55 15.32 -4.23
CA TYR A 43 -7.54 15.48 -5.68
C TYR A 43 -7.37 14.14 -6.38
N LEU A 44 -8.34 13.74 -7.19
CA LEU A 44 -8.37 12.44 -7.89
C LEU A 44 -7.87 12.51 -9.34
N GLY A 45 -7.32 13.64 -9.75
CA GLY A 45 -6.94 13.88 -11.15
C GLY A 45 -8.08 14.44 -12.00
N ASN A 46 -7.75 14.97 -13.19
CA ASN A 46 -8.70 15.49 -14.19
C ASN A 46 -9.75 16.47 -13.66
N GLY A 47 -9.41 17.27 -12.65
CA GLY A 47 -10.34 18.22 -12.01
C GLY A 47 -11.33 17.60 -11.03
N LEU A 48 -11.23 16.31 -10.73
CA LEU A 48 -12.11 15.62 -9.79
C LEU A 48 -11.57 15.70 -8.37
N PHE A 49 -12.48 15.87 -7.41
CA PHE A 49 -12.17 15.92 -5.98
C PHE A 49 -13.13 15.04 -5.20
N SER A 50 -12.61 14.38 -4.17
CA SER A 50 -13.40 13.66 -3.17
C SER A 50 -13.26 14.33 -1.82
N ARG A 51 -14.37 14.50 -1.10
CA ARG A 51 -14.39 15.07 0.25
C ARG A 51 -14.19 13.98 1.30
N ARG A 52 -13.23 14.17 2.20
CA ARG A 52 -13.05 13.29 3.35
C ARG A 52 -14.24 13.43 4.31
N LEU A 53 -14.88 12.31 4.67
CA LEU A 53 -16.09 12.29 5.50
C LEU A 53 -15.80 12.02 6.97
N THR A 54 -14.69 11.37 7.29
CA THR A 54 -14.30 10.96 8.65
C THR A 54 -12.89 11.46 8.97
N GLU A 55 -12.57 11.60 10.27
CA GLU A 55 -11.19 11.78 10.70
C GLU A 55 -10.37 10.49 10.49
N PRO A 56 -9.06 10.57 10.24
CA PRO A 56 -8.20 9.40 10.36
C PRO A 56 -8.13 8.93 11.81
N ALA A 57 -8.06 7.62 12.04
CA ALA A 57 -8.00 7.05 13.39
C ALA A 57 -6.75 7.50 14.17
N VAL A 58 -5.66 7.77 13.47
CA VAL A 58 -4.41 8.34 14.00
C VAL A 58 -3.85 9.34 13.00
N GLY A 59 -3.08 10.32 13.48
CA GLY A 59 -2.38 11.28 12.64
C GLY A 59 -1.07 10.71 12.07
N VAL A 60 -0.52 11.37 11.05
CA VAL A 60 0.79 10.98 10.49
C VAL A 60 1.92 11.08 11.52
N GLY A 61 1.81 11.99 12.50
CA GLY A 61 2.77 12.16 13.57
C GLY A 61 2.72 11.08 14.66
N ASP A 62 1.64 10.30 14.69
CA ASP A 62 1.44 9.19 15.64
C ASP A 62 1.90 7.84 15.08
N LEU A 63 2.39 7.84 13.84
CA LEU A 63 2.94 6.62 13.22
C LEU A 63 4.25 6.21 13.92
N PRO A 64 4.54 4.89 13.96
CA PRO A 64 5.83 4.41 14.39
C PRO A 64 6.96 5.04 13.58
N SER A 65 8.03 5.47 14.26
CA SER A 65 9.21 6.07 13.60
C SER A 65 10.02 5.08 12.77
N ASP A 66 9.78 3.79 12.96
CA ASP A 66 10.49 2.66 12.38
C ASP A 66 9.67 1.89 11.32
N LEU A 67 8.87 2.61 10.53
CA LEU A 67 8.18 2.01 9.39
C LEU A 67 9.18 1.34 8.44
N ASP A 68 8.96 0.04 8.17
CA ASP A 68 9.81 -0.72 7.24
C ASP A 68 9.53 -0.35 5.79
N ALA A 69 8.27 -0.12 5.44
CA ALA A 69 7.89 0.40 4.12
C ALA A 69 6.47 0.96 4.08
N VAL A 70 6.25 1.77 3.05
CA VAL A 70 4.92 2.13 2.54
C VAL A 70 4.62 1.30 1.29
N VAL A 71 3.46 0.67 1.22
CA VAL A 71 2.95 -0.02 0.03
C VAL A 71 1.86 0.87 -0.58
N LEU A 72 2.17 1.46 -1.73
CA LEU A 72 1.32 2.48 -2.35
C LEU A 72 0.77 1.98 -3.69
N SER A 73 -0.56 1.89 -3.80
CA SER A 73 -1.23 1.41 -5.00
C SER A 73 -1.09 2.37 -6.18
N HIS A 74 -1.26 3.68 -5.95
CA HIS A 74 -1.16 4.74 -6.97
C HIS A 74 -1.15 6.15 -6.33
N LEU A 75 -1.08 7.21 -7.17
CA LEU A 75 -0.87 8.59 -6.71
C LEU A 75 -2.14 9.47 -6.71
N HIS A 76 -3.34 8.92 -6.59
CA HIS A 76 -4.51 9.76 -6.31
C HIS A 76 -4.46 10.30 -4.88
N GLY A 77 -5.07 11.47 -4.67
CA GLY A 77 -4.98 12.18 -3.39
C GLY A 77 -5.74 11.53 -2.24
N ASP A 78 -6.57 10.53 -2.51
CA ASP A 78 -7.24 9.69 -1.52
C ASP A 78 -6.41 8.45 -1.12
N HIS A 79 -5.29 8.17 -1.83
CA HIS A 79 -4.29 7.14 -1.51
C HIS A 79 -2.92 7.73 -1.16
N TRP A 80 -2.60 8.94 -1.67
CA TRP A 80 -1.35 9.64 -1.41
C TRP A 80 -1.60 11.13 -1.26
N ASP A 81 -1.88 11.57 -0.06
CA ASP A 81 -2.25 12.96 0.18
C ASP A 81 -1.09 13.89 0.53
N ARG A 82 -1.41 15.19 0.66
CA ARG A 82 -0.43 16.22 1.01
C ARG A 82 0.07 16.10 2.45
N VAL A 83 -0.73 15.54 3.37
CA VAL A 83 -0.36 15.37 4.79
C VAL A 83 0.66 14.24 4.90
N ALA A 84 0.37 13.07 4.30
CA ALA A 84 1.31 11.96 4.19
C ALA A 84 2.64 12.40 3.54
N ARG A 85 2.54 13.10 2.40
CA ARG A 85 3.73 13.59 1.67
C ARG A 85 4.61 14.52 2.50
N ARG A 86 4.04 15.33 3.41
CA ARG A 86 4.80 16.26 4.24
C ARG A 86 5.30 15.63 5.52
N GLY A 87 4.54 14.70 6.11
CA GLY A 87 4.81 14.13 7.42
C GLY A 87 5.63 12.86 7.43
N LEU A 88 5.63 12.08 6.33
CA LEU A 88 6.45 10.87 6.24
C LEU A 88 7.93 11.20 6.04
N ASP A 89 8.79 10.40 6.68
CA ASP A 89 10.24 10.46 6.47
C ASP A 89 10.61 10.22 5.00
N ARG A 90 11.52 11.03 4.45
CA ARG A 90 11.96 10.91 3.05
C ARG A 90 12.78 9.66 2.77
N GLY A 91 13.35 9.06 3.80
CA GLY A 91 14.11 7.82 3.73
C GLY A 91 13.25 6.56 3.84
N VAL A 92 11.93 6.67 4.11
CA VAL A 92 11.08 5.48 4.16
C VAL A 92 11.01 4.81 2.79
N PRO A 93 11.21 3.48 2.70
CA PRO A 93 10.99 2.75 1.46
C PRO A 93 9.53 2.84 1.01
N ILE A 94 9.29 3.11 -0.28
CA ILE A 94 7.92 3.11 -0.85
C ILE A 94 7.89 2.12 -2.00
N ILE A 95 7.10 1.06 -1.88
CA ILE A 95 6.88 0.05 -2.91
C ILE A 95 5.61 0.41 -3.67
N THR A 96 5.71 0.63 -4.98
CA THR A 96 4.61 1.16 -5.78
C THR A 96 4.74 0.82 -7.27
N THR A 97 3.93 1.43 -8.13
CA THR A 97 4.05 1.30 -9.59
C THR A 97 5.30 2.03 -10.13
N PRO A 98 5.85 1.64 -11.28
CA PRO A 98 7.00 2.35 -11.89
C PRO A 98 6.71 3.82 -12.21
N HIS A 99 5.46 4.16 -12.53
CA HIS A 99 5.05 5.54 -12.76
C HIS A 99 5.10 6.34 -11.45
N ALA A 100 4.51 5.82 -10.37
CA ALA A 100 4.47 6.49 -9.08
C ALA A 100 5.89 6.64 -8.49
N SER A 101 6.72 5.61 -8.57
CA SER A 101 8.09 5.62 -8.04
C SER A 101 8.92 6.75 -8.66
N ARG A 102 8.89 6.92 -10.00
CA ARG A 102 9.59 8.03 -10.67
C ARG A 102 9.13 9.41 -10.18
N ARG A 103 7.82 9.58 -9.97
CA ARG A 103 7.27 10.86 -9.47
C ARG A 103 7.62 11.10 -8.01
N LEU A 104 7.60 10.06 -7.18
CA LEU A 104 8.00 10.14 -5.77
C LEU A 104 9.46 10.55 -5.64
N GLN A 105 10.35 9.94 -6.42
CA GLN A 105 11.76 10.29 -6.43
C GLN A 105 12.01 11.70 -6.98
N GLY A 106 11.49 12.01 -8.16
CA GLY A 106 11.79 13.25 -8.87
C GLY A 106 11.07 14.49 -8.34
N LEU A 107 9.84 14.35 -7.85
CA LEU A 107 9.01 15.50 -7.45
C LEU A 107 8.73 15.59 -5.95
N HIS A 108 8.77 14.46 -5.24
CA HIS A 108 8.41 14.42 -3.83
C HIS A 108 9.60 14.15 -2.90
N GLY A 109 10.78 13.81 -3.44
CA GLY A 109 12.01 13.61 -2.68
C GLY A 109 12.10 12.29 -1.91
N PHE A 110 11.27 11.29 -2.23
CA PHE A 110 11.32 9.95 -1.63
C PHE A 110 12.31 9.08 -2.41
N THR A 111 13.58 9.16 -2.06
CA THR A 111 14.66 8.54 -2.83
C THR A 111 14.65 7.01 -2.85
N ARG A 112 14.01 6.38 -1.85
CA ARG A 112 13.89 4.92 -1.73
C ARG A 112 12.58 4.35 -2.29
N ALA A 113 11.93 5.08 -3.21
CA ALA A 113 10.73 4.56 -3.88
C ALA A 113 11.11 3.51 -4.94
N VAL A 114 10.56 2.30 -4.83
CA VAL A 114 10.78 1.15 -5.72
C VAL A 114 9.54 0.93 -6.57
N GLY A 115 9.72 0.90 -7.89
CA GLY A 115 8.62 0.67 -8.84
C GLY A 115 8.58 -0.79 -9.29
N LEU A 116 7.50 -1.50 -8.95
CA LEU A 116 7.27 -2.88 -9.36
C LEU A 116 6.35 -2.96 -10.58
N ARG A 117 6.78 -3.70 -11.61
CA ARG A 117 5.88 -4.14 -12.69
C ARG A 117 5.00 -5.27 -12.18
N THR A 118 3.86 -5.49 -12.80
CA THR A 118 2.96 -6.62 -12.49
C THR A 118 3.75 -7.94 -12.39
N TRP A 119 3.52 -8.68 -11.32
CA TRP A 119 4.19 -9.93 -10.92
C TRP A 119 5.64 -9.79 -10.42
N GLN A 120 6.21 -8.60 -10.41
CA GLN A 120 7.48 -8.37 -9.73
C GLN A 120 7.24 -8.27 -8.21
N SER A 121 8.26 -8.66 -7.46
CA SER A 121 8.23 -8.66 -6.00
C SER A 121 9.43 -7.93 -5.42
N GLU A 122 9.22 -7.33 -4.26
CA GLU A 122 10.26 -6.81 -3.36
C GLU A 122 10.21 -7.61 -2.07
N LEU A 123 11.37 -7.93 -1.50
CA LEU A 123 11.48 -8.65 -0.24
C LEU A 123 12.05 -7.72 0.82
N LEU A 124 11.30 -7.56 1.90
CA LEU A 124 11.74 -6.85 3.10
C LEU A 124 12.00 -7.87 4.20
N THR A 125 13.09 -7.68 4.93
CA THR A 125 13.46 -8.51 6.07
C THR A 125 13.79 -7.65 7.27
N ARG A 126 13.34 -8.08 8.45
CA ARG A 126 13.71 -7.51 9.73
C ARG A 126 13.87 -8.64 10.75
N ASP A 127 15.04 -8.76 11.34
CA ASP A 127 15.41 -9.86 12.21
C ASP A 127 15.18 -11.24 11.52
N THR A 128 14.36 -12.08 12.12
CA THR A 128 13.99 -13.42 11.59
C THR A 128 12.72 -13.41 10.73
N THR A 129 12.14 -12.23 10.50
CA THR A 129 10.85 -12.08 9.81
C THR A 129 11.05 -11.45 8.44
N GLN A 130 10.24 -11.90 7.49
CA GLN A 130 10.21 -11.33 6.13
C GLN A 130 8.79 -11.04 5.67
N VAL A 131 8.66 -10.08 4.75
CA VAL A 131 7.47 -9.88 3.92
C VAL A 131 7.88 -9.76 2.47
N ARG A 132 7.27 -10.55 1.61
CA ARG A 132 7.35 -10.41 0.15
C ARG A 132 6.15 -9.59 -0.32
N VAL A 133 6.42 -8.45 -0.95
CA VAL A 133 5.41 -7.59 -1.57
C VAL A 133 5.41 -7.86 -3.07
N THR A 134 4.37 -8.47 -3.59
CA THR A 134 4.21 -8.77 -5.03
C THR A 134 3.21 -7.83 -5.65
N ALA A 135 3.60 -7.12 -6.70
CA ALA A 135 2.70 -6.27 -7.48
C ALA A 135 1.73 -7.14 -8.29
N LEU A 136 0.44 -6.96 -8.05
CA LEU A 136 -0.64 -7.67 -8.74
C LEU A 136 -1.28 -6.78 -9.81
N PRO A 137 -1.89 -7.38 -10.86
CA PRO A 137 -2.58 -6.61 -11.88
C PRO A 137 -3.72 -5.80 -11.26
N GLY A 138 -3.78 -4.52 -11.61
CA GLY A 138 -4.87 -3.61 -11.28
C GLY A 138 -5.39 -2.89 -12.51
N ARG A 139 -6.68 -2.57 -12.53
CA ARG A 139 -7.32 -1.79 -13.57
C ARG A 139 -8.15 -0.67 -12.96
N HIS A 140 -7.66 0.54 -13.11
CA HIS A 140 -8.34 1.73 -12.61
C HIS A 140 -9.39 2.20 -13.63
N GLY A 141 -10.66 2.01 -13.30
CA GLY A 141 -11.79 2.43 -14.11
C GLY A 141 -12.12 1.55 -15.34
N PRO A 142 -13.11 1.94 -16.14
CA PRO A 142 -13.58 1.19 -17.31
C PRO A 142 -12.54 1.14 -18.44
N ARG A 143 -12.75 0.24 -19.40
CA ARG A 143 -11.89 0.14 -20.60
C ARG A 143 -11.83 1.48 -21.34
N GLY A 144 -10.61 1.95 -21.64
CA GLY A 144 -10.37 3.24 -22.30
C GLY A 144 -10.09 4.41 -21.34
N ALA A 145 -10.62 4.42 -20.12
CA ALA A 145 -10.32 5.48 -19.15
C ALA A 145 -8.88 5.41 -18.62
N GLN A 146 -8.21 4.27 -18.74
CA GLN A 146 -6.85 4.04 -18.25
C GLN A 146 -5.79 4.97 -18.86
N VAL A 147 -6.05 5.57 -20.03
CA VAL A 147 -5.14 6.54 -20.66
C VAL A 147 -5.07 7.85 -19.84
N PHE A 148 -6.14 8.15 -19.10
CA PHE A 148 -6.26 9.38 -18.32
C PHE A 148 -6.05 9.15 -16.80
N LEU A 149 -6.05 7.89 -16.36
CA LEU A 149 -5.92 7.53 -14.96
C LEU A 149 -4.50 7.01 -14.66
N PRO A 150 -3.95 7.27 -13.46
CA PRO A 150 -2.65 6.73 -13.11
C PRO A 150 -2.69 5.20 -13.08
N PRO A 151 -1.59 4.53 -13.47
CA PRO A 151 -1.46 3.09 -13.28
C PRO A 151 -1.65 2.72 -11.82
N VAL A 152 -2.48 1.71 -11.57
CA VAL A 152 -2.74 1.15 -10.25
C VAL A 152 -2.18 -0.27 -10.16
N MET A 153 -1.70 -0.66 -8.98
CA MET A 153 -1.37 -2.05 -8.65
C MET A 153 -2.15 -2.50 -7.43
N GLY A 154 -2.58 -3.76 -7.43
CA GLY A 154 -2.85 -4.47 -6.20
C GLY A 154 -1.53 -4.97 -5.60
N SER A 155 -1.53 -5.33 -4.33
CA SER A 155 -0.35 -5.84 -3.64
C SER A 155 -0.67 -7.10 -2.85
N LEU A 156 0.05 -8.19 -3.11
CA LEU A 156 0.04 -9.36 -2.25
C LEU A 156 1.19 -9.24 -1.26
N LEU A 157 0.86 -9.27 0.03
CA LEU A 157 1.80 -9.26 1.13
C LEU A 157 1.87 -10.68 1.68
N GLU A 158 3.03 -11.33 1.60
CA GLU A 158 3.28 -12.67 2.09
C GLU A 158 4.28 -12.60 3.25
N PHE A 159 3.76 -12.77 4.47
CA PHE A 159 4.53 -12.70 5.70
C PHE A 159 4.95 -14.08 6.19
N GLY A 160 6.12 -14.17 6.82
CA GLY A 160 6.62 -15.40 7.44
C GLY A 160 8.03 -15.26 7.98
N ALA A 161 8.59 -16.36 8.47
CA ALA A 161 10.00 -16.41 8.85
C ALA A 161 10.92 -16.39 7.62
N VAL A 162 12.12 -15.84 7.77
CA VAL A 162 13.11 -15.79 6.70
C VAL A 162 13.42 -17.21 6.19
N GLY A 163 13.29 -17.41 4.89
CA GLY A 163 13.55 -18.70 4.23
C GLY A 163 12.44 -19.75 4.36
N ALA A 164 11.34 -19.44 5.08
CA ALA A 164 10.20 -20.34 5.23
C ALA A 164 9.07 -20.02 4.23
N ALA A 165 8.11 -20.93 4.12
CA ALA A 165 6.86 -20.66 3.40
C ALA A 165 6.06 -19.55 4.12
N PRO A 166 5.27 -18.74 3.37
CA PRO A 166 4.45 -17.72 3.98
C PRO A 166 3.44 -18.31 4.99
N ALA A 167 3.40 -17.72 6.18
CA ALA A 167 2.43 -18.07 7.22
C ALA A 167 1.13 -17.27 7.10
N LEU A 168 1.21 -16.04 6.54
CA LEU A 168 0.07 -15.16 6.34
C LEU A 168 0.14 -14.50 4.97
N ARG A 169 -0.99 -14.40 4.29
CA ARG A 169 -1.16 -13.65 3.04
C ARG A 169 -2.25 -12.61 3.18
N VAL A 170 -1.94 -11.38 2.77
CA VAL A 170 -2.89 -10.27 2.72
C VAL A 170 -2.90 -9.70 1.31
N TYR A 171 -4.08 -9.59 0.71
CA TYR A 171 -4.25 -8.92 -0.57
C TYR A 171 -4.84 -7.53 -0.36
N VAL A 172 -4.06 -6.51 -0.70
CA VAL A 172 -4.48 -5.11 -0.74
C VAL A 172 -4.83 -4.77 -2.19
N THR A 173 -6.11 -4.56 -2.48
CA THR A 173 -6.61 -4.43 -3.85
C THR A 173 -6.18 -3.14 -4.54
N GLY A 174 -6.01 -2.04 -3.80
CA GLY A 174 -6.00 -0.69 -4.37
C GLY A 174 -7.32 -0.40 -5.09
N ASP A 175 -7.32 0.64 -5.92
CA ASP A 175 -8.48 1.03 -6.73
C ASP A 175 -8.58 0.21 -8.01
N THR A 176 -8.81 -1.09 -7.88
CA THR A 176 -9.03 -1.94 -9.05
C THR A 176 -10.50 -2.28 -9.26
N THR A 177 -10.94 -2.21 -10.51
CA THR A 177 -12.25 -2.76 -10.93
C THR A 177 -12.14 -4.26 -11.16
N VAL A 178 -13.28 -4.96 -11.19
CA VAL A 178 -13.32 -6.37 -11.60
C VAL A 178 -13.00 -6.49 -13.10
N PHE A 179 -12.02 -7.34 -13.44
CA PHE A 179 -11.59 -7.59 -14.81
C PHE A 179 -10.90 -8.98 -14.91
N PRO A 180 -10.65 -9.52 -16.11
CA PRO A 180 -10.06 -10.86 -16.26
C PRO A 180 -8.72 -11.08 -15.53
N GLY A 181 -7.93 -10.03 -15.28
CA GLY A 181 -6.69 -10.12 -14.51
C GLY A 181 -6.87 -10.59 -13.07
N ILE A 182 -8.05 -10.37 -12.46
CA ILE A 182 -8.36 -10.87 -11.11
C ILE A 182 -8.38 -12.42 -11.10
N ALA A 183 -8.94 -13.05 -12.14
CA ALA A 183 -8.94 -14.50 -12.24
C ALA A 183 -7.52 -15.09 -12.35
N GLU A 184 -6.58 -14.34 -12.93
CA GLU A 184 -5.16 -14.73 -12.96
C GLU A 184 -4.53 -14.73 -11.58
N ILE A 185 -4.89 -13.75 -10.71
CA ILE A 185 -4.43 -13.73 -9.32
C ILE A 185 -4.89 -15.00 -8.60
N ALA A 186 -6.18 -15.35 -8.68
CA ALA A 186 -6.72 -16.53 -8.03
C ALA A 186 -6.06 -17.84 -8.52
N ARG A 187 -5.71 -17.93 -9.83
CA ARG A 187 -4.99 -19.09 -10.37
C ARG A 187 -3.56 -19.20 -9.85
N ARG A 188 -2.85 -18.08 -9.71
CA ARG A 188 -1.46 -18.06 -9.21
C ARG A 188 -1.36 -18.24 -7.71
N PHE A 189 -2.36 -17.79 -6.97
CA PHE A 189 -2.41 -17.81 -5.51
C PHE A 189 -3.70 -18.47 -5.01
N PRO A 190 -3.88 -19.79 -5.24
CA PRO A 190 -5.14 -20.48 -4.90
C PRO A 190 -5.41 -20.53 -3.38
N ALA A 191 -4.39 -20.28 -2.56
CA ALA A 191 -4.55 -20.22 -1.09
C ALA A 191 -4.99 -18.84 -0.57
N LEU A 192 -5.22 -17.84 -1.46
CA LEU A 192 -5.94 -16.64 -1.07
C LEU A 192 -7.42 -17.01 -0.92
N HIS A 193 -7.92 -16.99 0.31
CA HIS A 193 -9.35 -17.15 0.56
C HIS A 193 -10.04 -15.86 0.09
N TRP A 194 -10.87 -15.97 -0.94
CA TRP A 194 -11.77 -14.92 -1.39
C TRP A 194 -13.07 -15.05 -0.59
N PRO A 195 -13.63 -13.93 -0.10
CA PRO A 195 -14.95 -13.95 0.52
C PRO A 195 -16.04 -14.28 -0.50
#